data_0545d5c316556810b2827138a90b753b
#
_entry.id   0545d5c316556810b2827138a90b753b
#
_cell.length_a   1.000
_cell.length_b   1.000
_cell.length_c   1.000
_cell.angle_alpha   90.00
_cell.angle_beta   90.00
_cell.angle_gamma   90.00
#
_symmetry.space_group_name_H-M   'P 1'
#
loop_
_entity.id
_entity.type
_entity.pdbx_description
1 polymer ?
#
loop_
_entity_poly.entity_id
_entity_poly.type
_entity_poly.pdbx_seq_one_letter_code
_entity_poly.pdbx_strand_id
1 'polypeptide(L)'
;VLGIVGRNGAGKSTIFRMILNLINPTKGEILFNGKKIDSKVLDTFGYLPEEGSLLPEFTVLDICEYYGALKLMNKEEIHESLKKWLNEFGISEYFNMKVNKLSKGNRQKIQFIVSVLHNPDFIILDEPFSGLDPVSVEELEKAIMKLKNEGKTIIFSSHVMNHVENLCDDVLIINHGEALLYGNLKEILADYKIDGKNANSLNDIFIDK
;
A
#
# COMPACT_ATOMS: atom_id res chain seq x y z
N VAL A 1 -5.34 -8.80 4.48
CA VAL A 1 -4.22 -7.85 4.29
C VAL A 1 -2.91 -8.53 4.64
N LEU A 2 -1.90 -8.43 3.76
CA LEU A 2 -0.55 -8.92 4.00
C LEU A 2 0.41 -7.75 4.25
N GLY A 3 1.13 -7.76 5.36
CA GLY A 3 2.22 -6.83 5.66
C GLY A 3 3.58 -7.41 5.30
N ILE A 4 4.38 -6.69 4.51
CA ILE A 4 5.79 -7.02 4.25
C ILE A 4 6.67 -6.13 5.12
N VAL A 5 7.36 -6.74 6.08
CA VAL A 5 8.14 -6.06 7.10
C VAL A 5 9.63 -6.27 6.87
N GLY A 6 10.41 -5.22 7.01
CA GLY A 6 11.87 -5.29 6.88
C GLY A 6 12.52 -3.91 6.97
N ARG A 7 13.81 -3.88 7.30
CA ARG A 7 14.59 -2.63 7.31
C ARG A 7 14.67 -2.01 5.91
N ASN A 8 15.09 -0.75 5.85
CA ASN A 8 15.40 -0.13 4.57
C ASN A 8 16.50 -0.95 3.87
N GLY A 9 16.28 -1.22 2.57
CA GLY A 9 17.18 -2.09 1.79
C GLY A 9 16.96 -3.60 1.95
N ALA A 10 15.99 -4.07 2.75
CA ALA A 10 15.70 -5.50 2.92
C ALA A 10 15.12 -6.17 1.65
N GLY A 11 14.66 -5.40 0.66
CA GLY A 11 14.11 -5.93 -0.59
C GLY A 11 12.60 -5.75 -0.77
N LYS A 12 11.90 -5.03 0.13
CA LYS A 12 10.44 -4.82 0.07
C LYS A 12 9.97 -4.26 -1.27
N SER A 13 10.48 -3.10 -1.67
CA SER A 13 10.14 -2.45 -2.95
C SER A 13 10.59 -3.27 -4.16
N THR A 14 11.66 -4.08 -4.02
CA THR A 14 12.11 -5.00 -5.08
C THR A 14 11.05 -6.08 -5.33
N ILE A 15 10.45 -6.65 -4.29
CA ILE A 15 9.34 -7.61 -4.41
C ILE A 15 8.17 -6.96 -5.14
N PHE A 16 7.77 -5.74 -4.75
CA PHE A 16 6.68 -5.04 -5.43
C PHE A 16 6.97 -4.76 -6.90
N ARG A 17 8.20 -4.31 -7.23
CA ARG A 17 8.60 -4.10 -8.61
C ARG A 17 8.58 -5.39 -9.45
N MET A 18 8.89 -6.54 -8.85
CA MET A 18 8.77 -7.83 -9.52
C MET A 18 7.31 -8.23 -9.71
N ILE A 19 6.43 -8.05 -8.69
CA ILE A 19 4.99 -8.32 -8.82
C ILE A 19 4.37 -7.43 -9.91
N LEU A 20 4.79 -6.17 -9.99
CA LEU A 20 4.34 -5.20 -10.99
C LEU A 20 5.00 -5.38 -12.38
N ASN A 21 5.81 -6.44 -12.55
CA ASN A 21 6.52 -6.74 -13.79
C ASN A 21 7.42 -5.59 -14.29
N LEU A 22 7.87 -4.73 -13.37
CA LEU A 22 8.84 -3.65 -13.66
C LEU A 22 10.27 -4.17 -13.74
N ILE A 23 10.56 -5.26 -13.04
CA ILE A 23 11.82 -6.01 -13.09
C ILE A 23 11.51 -7.50 -13.11
N ASN A 24 12.34 -8.27 -13.82
CA ASN A 24 12.18 -9.72 -13.87
C ASN A 24 12.97 -10.39 -12.72
N PRO A 25 12.43 -11.45 -12.09
CA PRO A 25 13.19 -12.26 -11.17
C PRO A 25 14.34 -12.98 -11.89
N THR A 26 15.51 -13.04 -11.27
CA THR A 26 16.68 -13.78 -11.83
C THR A 26 16.43 -15.27 -11.90
N LYS A 27 15.65 -15.82 -10.96
CA LYS A 27 15.23 -17.23 -10.89
C LYS A 27 13.80 -17.31 -10.34
N GLY A 28 13.10 -18.39 -10.68
CA GLY A 28 11.72 -18.57 -10.28
C GLY A 28 10.73 -17.78 -11.12
N GLU A 29 9.49 -17.72 -10.68
CA GLU A 29 8.41 -17.01 -11.35
C GLU A 29 7.42 -16.43 -10.33
N ILE A 30 6.67 -15.42 -10.75
CA ILE A 30 5.59 -14.82 -9.97
C ILE A 30 4.28 -15.13 -10.67
N LEU A 31 3.36 -15.70 -9.92
CA LEU A 31 2.05 -16.09 -10.42
C LEU A 31 0.94 -15.35 -9.67
N PHE A 32 -0.06 -14.91 -10.39
CA PHE A 32 -1.32 -14.40 -9.85
C PHE A 32 -2.44 -15.36 -10.24
N ASN A 33 -3.10 -15.94 -9.23
CA ASN A 33 -4.10 -17.01 -9.43
C ASN A 33 -3.59 -18.16 -10.30
N GLY A 34 -2.33 -18.57 -10.11
CA GLY A 34 -1.68 -19.68 -10.83
C GLY A 34 -1.25 -19.37 -12.27
N LYS A 35 -1.34 -18.11 -12.72
CA LYS A 35 -0.96 -17.65 -14.06
C LYS A 35 0.09 -16.55 -13.99
N LYS A 36 0.94 -16.45 -14.99
CA LYS A 36 1.87 -15.33 -15.13
C LYS A 36 1.12 -14.01 -15.22
N ILE A 37 1.66 -13.00 -14.55
CA ILE A 37 1.09 -11.65 -14.56
C ILE A 37 1.37 -11.02 -15.92
N ASP A 38 0.31 -10.64 -16.62
CA ASP A 38 0.36 -9.88 -17.88
C ASP A 38 -0.10 -8.43 -17.69
N SER A 39 -0.02 -7.63 -18.75
CA SER A 39 -0.43 -6.23 -18.69
C SER A 39 -1.91 -6.06 -18.33
N LYS A 40 -2.79 -6.96 -18.79
CA LYS A 40 -4.23 -6.89 -18.50
C LYS A 40 -4.53 -7.11 -17.02
N VAL A 41 -3.78 -8.01 -16.38
CA VAL A 41 -3.87 -8.23 -14.92
C VAL A 41 -3.34 -7.00 -14.19
N LEU A 42 -2.22 -6.42 -14.61
CA LEU A 42 -1.64 -5.22 -14.00
C LEU A 42 -2.55 -4.00 -14.12
N ASP A 43 -3.34 -3.89 -15.20
CA ASP A 43 -4.32 -2.81 -15.35
C ASP A 43 -5.39 -2.82 -14.24
N THR A 44 -5.66 -3.98 -13.65
CA THR A 44 -6.60 -4.13 -12.53
C THR A 44 -5.99 -3.87 -11.15
N PHE A 45 -4.67 -3.68 -11.06
CA PHE A 45 -3.98 -3.46 -9.79
C PHE A 45 -3.96 -1.98 -9.44
N GLY A 46 -4.13 -1.69 -8.13
CA GLY A 46 -3.79 -0.40 -7.53
C GLY A 46 -2.35 -0.41 -7.04
N TYR A 47 -1.61 0.67 -7.28
CA TYR A 47 -0.23 0.80 -6.79
C TYR A 47 0.05 2.19 -6.24
N LEU A 48 0.51 2.25 -5.01
CA LEU A 48 1.05 3.44 -4.37
C LEU A 48 2.55 3.23 -4.18
N PRO A 49 3.41 3.96 -4.91
CA PRO A 49 4.87 3.89 -4.73
C PRO A 49 5.33 4.64 -3.48
N GLU A 50 6.48 4.25 -2.91
CA GLU A 50 7.11 4.92 -1.77
C GLU A 50 7.44 6.39 -2.07
N GLU A 51 8.01 6.66 -3.25
CA GLU A 51 8.31 8.02 -3.67
C GLU A 51 7.14 8.62 -4.44
N GLY A 52 6.75 9.85 -4.06
CA GLY A 52 5.64 10.54 -4.67
C GLY A 52 5.82 10.81 -6.16
N SER A 53 4.85 10.36 -6.95
CA SER A 53 4.83 10.52 -8.41
C SER A 53 3.90 11.65 -8.88
N LEU A 54 3.30 12.42 -7.95
CA LEU A 54 2.37 13.48 -8.30
C LEU A 54 3.11 14.70 -8.88
N LEU A 55 2.64 15.16 -10.04
CA LEU A 55 3.18 16.34 -10.72
C LEU A 55 2.77 17.63 -9.99
N PRO A 56 3.71 18.45 -9.48
CA PRO A 56 3.41 19.56 -8.56
C PRO A 56 2.54 20.68 -9.15
N GLU A 57 2.67 20.91 -10.46
CA GLU A 57 1.99 22.01 -11.16
C GLU A 57 0.55 21.69 -11.59
N PHE A 58 0.17 20.41 -11.54
CA PHE A 58 -1.17 19.95 -11.90
C PHE A 58 -2.13 20.05 -10.70
N THR A 59 -3.42 20.19 -10.98
CA THR A 59 -4.45 20.10 -9.96
C THR A 59 -4.70 18.63 -9.57
N VAL A 60 -5.33 18.42 -8.41
CA VAL A 60 -5.78 17.08 -7.98
C VAL A 60 -6.66 16.45 -9.03
N LEU A 61 -7.59 17.24 -9.63
CA LEU A 61 -8.44 16.74 -10.70
C LEU A 61 -7.64 16.31 -11.93
N ASP A 62 -6.70 17.16 -12.42
CA ASP A 62 -5.87 16.83 -13.60
C ASP A 62 -5.11 15.53 -13.41
N ILE A 63 -4.54 15.33 -12.22
CA ILE A 63 -3.83 14.11 -11.85
C ILE A 63 -4.76 12.89 -11.89
N CYS A 64 -5.95 12.99 -11.30
CA CYS A 64 -6.91 11.90 -11.28
C CYS A 64 -7.48 11.61 -12.68
N GLU A 65 -7.74 12.64 -13.50
CA GLU A 65 -8.13 12.45 -14.90
C GLU A 65 -7.03 11.73 -15.70
N TYR A 66 -5.76 12.12 -15.50
CA TYR A 66 -4.64 11.48 -16.19
C TYR A 66 -4.50 9.99 -15.82
N TYR A 67 -4.42 9.68 -14.51
CA TYR A 67 -4.25 8.29 -14.07
C TYR A 67 -5.52 7.45 -14.27
N GLY A 68 -6.71 8.02 -14.12
CA GLY A 68 -7.98 7.34 -14.37
C GLY A 68 -8.13 6.98 -15.86
N ALA A 69 -7.74 7.88 -16.76
CA ALA A 69 -7.75 7.61 -18.20
C ALA A 69 -6.78 6.46 -18.58
N LEU A 70 -5.61 6.36 -17.93
CA LEU A 70 -4.71 5.21 -18.12
C LEU A 70 -5.34 3.89 -17.67
N LYS A 71 -6.31 3.94 -16.75
CA LYS A 71 -7.10 2.79 -16.29
C LYS A 71 -8.45 2.65 -17.03
N LEU A 72 -8.59 3.30 -18.19
CA LEU A 72 -9.75 3.25 -19.09
C LEU A 72 -11.06 3.74 -18.44
N MET A 73 -10.99 4.56 -17.39
CA MET A 73 -12.15 5.21 -16.79
C MET A 73 -12.63 6.39 -17.65
N ASN A 74 -13.92 6.61 -17.70
CA ASN A 74 -14.47 7.85 -18.26
C ASN A 74 -14.43 9.00 -17.25
N LYS A 75 -14.67 10.24 -17.71
CA LYS A 75 -14.56 11.43 -16.84
C LYS A 75 -15.55 11.44 -15.69
N GLU A 76 -16.77 10.99 -15.95
CA GLU A 76 -17.82 10.93 -14.93
C GLU A 76 -17.44 9.97 -13.81
N GLU A 77 -16.98 8.77 -14.14
CA GLU A 77 -16.47 7.78 -13.17
C GLU A 77 -15.29 8.32 -12.34
N ILE A 78 -14.35 9.01 -13.00
CA ILE A 78 -13.19 9.63 -12.31
C ILE A 78 -13.67 10.68 -11.31
N HIS A 79 -14.57 11.58 -11.75
CA HIS A 79 -15.07 12.67 -10.91
C HIS A 79 -15.87 12.14 -9.72
N GLU A 80 -16.70 11.13 -9.92
CA GLU A 80 -17.48 10.51 -8.85
C GLU A 80 -16.56 9.82 -7.82
N SER A 81 -15.61 9.01 -8.29
CA SER A 81 -14.64 8.34 -7.42
C SER A 81 -13.78 9.33 -6.65
N LEU A 82 -13.26 10.37 -7.33
CA LEU A 82 -12.48 11.41 -6.69
C LEU A 82 -13.27 12.14 -5.62
N LYS A 83 -14.49 12.58 -5.91
CA LYS A 83 -15.36 13.26 -4.92
C LYS A 83 -15.64 12.37 -3.72
N LYS A 84 -15.93 11.08 -3.93
CA LYS A 84 -16.16 10.11 -2.86
C LYS A 84 -14.95 10.04 -1.92
N TRP A 85 -13.74 9.89 -2.47
CA TRP A 85 -12.52 9.77 -1.67
C TRP A 85 -12.10 11.07 -0.99
N LEU A 86 -12.23 12.21 -1.67
CA LEU A 86 -11.96 13.52 -1.05
C LEU A 86 -12.89 13.78 0.13
N ASN A 87 -14.18 13.42 -0.01
CA ASN A 87 -15.15 13.52 1.09
C ASN A 87 -14.80 12.56 2.23
N GLU A 88 -14.38 11.35 1.93
CA GLU A 88 -13.95 10.36 2.93
C GLU A 88 -12.78 10.87 3.78
N PHE A 89 -11.82 11.55 3.15
CA PHE A 89 -10.68 12.16 3.85
C PHE A 89 -10.98 13.56 4.42
N GLY A 90 -12.19 14.10 4.24
CA GLY A 90 -12.56 15.45 4.71
C GLY A 90 -11.77 16.58 4.04
N ILE A 91 -11.38 16.39 2.77
CA ILE A 91 -10.54 17.33 2.00
C ILE A 91 -11.17 17.72 0.66
N SER A 92 -12.49 17.83 0.59
CA SER A 92 -13.24 18.11 -0.65
C SER A 92 -12.86 19.43 -1.33
N GLU A 93 -12.35 20.40 -0.57
CA GLU A 93 -11.85 21.67 -1.05
C GLU A 93 -10.62 21.55 -1.96
N TYR A 94 -9.92 20.43 -1.93
CA TYR A 94 -8.71 20.22 -2.73
C TYR A 94 -9.00 19.76 -4.17
N PHE A 95 -10.25 19.53 -4.54
CA PHE A 95 -10.64 19.03 -5.86
C PHE A 95 -9.92 19.73 -7.03
N ASN A 96 -9.89 21.08 -7.02
CA ASN A 96 -9.21 21.89 -8.04
C ASN A 96 -7.88 22.50 -7.55
N MET A 97 -7.37 22.05 -6.41
CA MET A 97 -6.14 22.63 -5.84
C MET A 97 -4.90 22.01 -6.52
N LYS A 98 -3.88 22.84 -6.75
CA LYS A 98 -2.60 22.35 -7.25
C LYS A 98 -1.88 21.51 -6.19
N VAL A 99 -1.23 20.42 -6.64
CA VAL A 99 -0.51 19.48 -5.77
C VAL A 99 0.58 20.17 -4.94
N ASN A 100 1.29 21.17 -5.50
CA ASN A 100 2.32 21.92 -4.78
C ASN A 100 1.80 22.74 -3.59
N LYS A 101 0.49 22.97 -3.50
CA LYS A 101 -0.16 23.68 -2.38
C LYS A 101 -0.54 22.76 -1.23
N LEU A 102 -0.49 21.45 -1.43
CA LEU A 102 -0.86 20.46 -0.43
C LEU A 102 0.26 20.21 0.58
N SER A 103 -0.09 19.94 1.84
CA SER A 103 0.83 19.40 2.83
C SER A 103 1.35 18.01 2.41
N LYS A 104 2.42 17.54 3.04
CA LYS A 104 2.92 16.18 2.77
C LYS A 104 1.84 15.11 3.01
N GLY A 105 1.12 15.19 4.13
CA GLY A 105 0.03 14.25 4.44
C GLY A 105 -1.08 14.28 3.40
N ASN A 106 -1.52 15.47 2.97
CA ASN A 106 -2.54 15.58 1.94
C ASN A 106 -2.06 15.10 0.56
N ARG A 107 -0.79 15.33 0.19
CA ARG A 107 -0.23 14.71 -1.02
C ARG A 107 -0.27 13.19 -0.96
N GLN A 108 0.06 12.61 0.20
CA GLN A 108 -0.01 11.16 0.38
C GLN A 108 -1.43 10.62 0.24
N LYS A 109 -2.44 11.33 0.80
CA LYS A 109 -3.86 10.98 0.60
C LYS A 109 -4.26 11.04 -0.87
N ILE A 110 -3.84 12.07 -1.61
CA ILE A 110 -4.10 12.14 -3.06
C ILE A 110 -3.42 11.00 -3.81
N GLN A 111 -2.19 10.65 -3.45
CA GLN A 111 -1.47 9.53 -4.05
C GLN A 111 -2.17 8.20 -3.78
N PHE A 112 -2.67 8.01 -2.55
CA PHE A 112 -3.52 6.87 -2.22
C PHE A 112 -4.81 6.87 -3.04
N ILE A 113 -5.52 8.00 -3.17
CA ILE A 113 -6.73 8.12 -4.00
C ILE A 113 -6.45 7.68 -5.44
N VAL A 114 -5.36 8.18 -6.03
CA VAL A 114 -4.94 7.78 -7.38
C VAL A 114 -4.76 6.27 -7.52
N SER A 115 -4.16 5.62 -6.49
CA SER A 115 -3.92 4.18 -6.51
C SER A 115 -5.20 3.33 -6.44
N VAL A 116 -6.28 3.88 -5.89
CA VAL A 116 -7.56 3.16 -5.70
C VAL A 116 -8.72 3.72 -6.53
N LEU A 117 -8.46 4.74 -7.36
CA LEU A 117 -9.46 5.50 -8.10
C LEU A 117 -10.35 4.61 -8.98
N HIS A 118 -9.76 3.62 -9.65
CA HIS A 118 -10.42 2.66 -10.55
C HIS A 118 -10.99 1.44 -9.82
N ASN A 119 -11.13 1.52 -8.49
CA ASN A 119 -11.69 0.47 -7.63
C ASN A 119 -11.02 -0.91 -7.80
N PRO A 120 -9.69 -1.01 -7.71
CA PRO A 120 -8.97 -2.27 -7.90
C PRO A 120 -9.36 -3.31 -6.84
N ASP A 121 -9.27 -4.61 -7.18
CA ASP A 121 -9.44 -5.71 -6.23
C ASP A 121 -8.13 -6.12 -5.56
N PHE A 122 -6.99 -5.79 -6.17
CA PHE A 122 -5.66 -6.04 -5.64
C PHE A 122 -4.86 -4.73 -5.55
N ILE A 123 -4.37 -4.42 -4.35
CA ILE A 123 -3.76 -3.14 -4.04
C ILE A 123 -2.38 -3.36 -3.41
N ILE A 124 -1.37 -2.68 -3.94
CA ILE A 124 -0.01 -2.68 -3.42
C ILE A 124 0.31 -1.26 -2.92
N LEU A 125 0.74 -1.15 -1.66
CA LEU A 125 1.10 0.11 -1.03
C LEU A 125 2.55 0.02 -0.51
N ASP A 126 3.46 0.78 -1.13
CA ASP A 126 4.86 0.78 -0.72
C ASP A 126 5.11 1.91 0.29
N GLU A 127 5.39 1.54 1.56
CA GLU A 127 5.61 2.45 2.69
C GLU A 127 4.55 3.58 2.80
N PRO A 128 3.24 3.26 2.81
CA PRO A 128 2.16 4.25 2.70
C PRO A 128 2.15 5.29 3.81
N PHE A 129 2.74 4.99 4.97
CA PHE A 129 2.74 5.83 6.16
C PHE A 129 4.02 6.65 6.35
N SER A 130 4.99 6.51 5.43
CA SER A 130 6.33 7.09 5.59
C SER A 130 6.30 8.61 5.76
N GLY A 131 6.79 9.09 6.92
CA GLY A 131 6.95 10.50 7.23
C GLY A 131 5.64 11.28 7.32
N LEU A 132 4.53 10.63 7.65
CA LEU A 132 3.25 11.24 7.96
C LEU A 132 3.16 11.60 9.43
N ASP A 133 2.35 12.63 9.73
CA ASP A 133 1.92 12.93 11.08
C ASP A 133 0.89 11.88 11.58
N PRO A 134 0.68 11.74 12.91
CA PRO A 134 -0.21 10.71 13.46
C PRO A 134 -1.66 10.79 12.98
N VAL A 135 -2.17 12.00 12.69
CA VAL A 135 -3.55 12.20 12.22
C VAL A 135 -3.68 11.65 10.79
N SER A 136 -2.74 12.03 9.92
CA SER A 136 -2.70 11.51 8.53
C SER A 136 -2.52 10.00 8.47
N VAL A 137 -1.75 9.41 9.39
CA VAL A 137 -1.61 7.96 9.54
C VAL A 137 -2.97 7.32 9.86
N GLU A 138 -3.66 7.80 10.90
CA GLU A 138 -4.95 7.25 11.33
C GLU A 138 -6.01 7.31 10.22
N GLU A 139 -6.07 8.41 9.48
CA GLU A 139 -6.99 8.57 8.36
C GLU A 139 -6.69 7.58 7.22
N LEU A 140 -5.41 7.35 6.92
CA LEU A 140 -5.01 6.40 5.90
C LEU A 140 -5.25 4.94 6.34
N GLU A 141 -5.01 4.61 7.62
CA GLU A 141 -5.34 3.30 8.21
C GLU A 141 -6.84 3.03 8.10
N LYS A 142 -7.70 4.01 8.40
CA LYS A 142 -9.15 3.89 8.24
C LYS A 142 -9.56 3.61 6.79
N ALA A 143 -8.94 4.28 5.83
CA ALA A 143 -9.19 4.06 4.41
C ALA A 143 -8.77 2.65 3.97
N ILE A 144 -7.62 2.15 4.43
CA ILE A 144 -7.14 0.78 4.17
C ILE A 144 -8.10 -0.24 4.79
N MET A 145 -8.52 -0.04 6.04
CA MET A 145 -9.48 -0.92 6.72
C MET A 145 -10.84 -0.95 6.02
N LYS A 146 -11.31 0.19 5.48
CA LYS A 146 -12.53 0.24 4.69
C LYS A 146 -12.41 -0.64 3.45
N LEU A 147 -11.33 -0.52 2.67
CA LEU A 147 -11.09 -1.36 1.50
C LEU A 147 -10.98 -2.85 1.86
N LYS A 148 -10.32 -3.18 2.99
CA LYS A 148 -10.28 -4.54 3.53
C LYS A 148 -11.69 -5.07 3.78
N ASN A 149 -12.55 -4.29 4.43
CA ASN A 149 -13.93 -4.67 4.75
C ASN A 149 -14.82 -4.78 3.50
N GLU A 150 -14.47 -4.08 2.41
CA GLU A 150 -15.07 -4.22 1.08
C GLU A 150 -14.57 -5.47 0.34
N GLY A 151 -13.70 -6.29 0.95
CA GLY A 151 -13.19 -7.54 0.40
C GLY A 151 -11.96 -7.38 -0.51
N LYS A 152 -11.32 -6.21 -0.53
CA LYS A 152 -10.12 -5.97 -1.35
C LYS A 152 -8.91 -6.72 -0.78
N THR A 153 -8.06 -7.24 -1.66
CA THR A 153 -6.77 -7.82 -1.29
C THR A 153 -5.71 -6.72 -1.27
N ILE A 154 -5.07 -6.54 -0.13
CA ILE A 154 -4.11 -5.45 0.07
C ILE A 154 -2.78 -6.04 0.53
N ILE A 155 -1.68 -5.64 -0.11
CA ILE A 155 -0.32 -5.88 0.34
C ILE A 155 0.34 -4.53 0.59
N PHE A 156 0.93 -4.33 1.76
CA PHE A 156 1.71 -3.14 2.00
C PHE A 156 3.05 -3.44 2.66
N SER A 157 4.04 -2.58 2.38
CA SER A 157 5.32 -2.61 3.07
C SER A 157 5.33 -1.64 4.25
N SER A 158 6.03 -2.01 5.31
CA SER A 158 6.35 -1.08 6.41
C SER A 158 7.62 -1.50 7.13
N HIS A 159 8.32 -0.52 7.68
CA HIS A 159 9.37 -0.72 8.68
C HIS A 159 8.87 -0.42 10.11
N VAL A 160 7.59 -0.03 10.27
CA VAL A 160 6.93 0.28 11.54
C VAL A 160 5.95 -0.85 11.88
N MET A 161 6.28 -1.65 12.88
CA MET A 161 5.56 -2.88 13.24
C MET A 161 4.12 -2.62 13.66
N ASN A 162 3.86 -1.51 14.36
CA ASN A 162 2.52 -1.16 14.83
C ASN A 162 1.49 -1.06 13.70
N HIS A 163 1.87 -0.52 12.53
CA HIS A 163 0.95 -0.47 11.37
C HIS A 163 0.56 -1.87 10.89
N VAL A 164 1.52 -2.80 10.93
CA VAL A 164 1.30 -4.18 10.52
C VAL A 164 0.40 -4.91 11.53
N GLU A 165 0.67 -4.73 12.83
CA GLU A 165 -0.16 -5.32 13.89
C GLU A 165 -1.61 -4.84 13.86
N ASN A 166 -1.83 -3.56 13.50
CA ASN A 166 -3.17 -2.98 13.43
C ASN A 166 -3.98 -3.42 12.20
N LEU A 167 -3.33 -3.63 11.06
CA LEU A 167 -4.02 -3.74 9.77
C LEU A 167 -3.99 -5.15 9.17
N CYS A 168 -2.92 -5.94 9.46
CA CYS A 168 -2.66 -7.17 8.74
C CYS A 168 -3.33 -8.39 9.35
N ASP A 169 -3.67 -9.33 8.47
CA ASP A 169 -4.04 -10.69 8.83
C ASP A 169 -2.81 -11.60 8.82
N ASP A 170 -1.95 -11.39 7.81
CA ASP A 170 -0.73 -12.14 7.60
C ASP A 170 0.48 -11.22 7.54
N VAL A 171 1.65 -11.73 7.86
CA VAL A 171 2.92 -11.00 7.82
C VAL A 171 4.00 -11.82 7.12
N LEU A 172 4.83 -11.11 6.33
CA LEU A 172 6.08 -11.60 5.78
C LEU A 172 7.22 -10.73 6.33
N ILE A 173 8.10 -11.31 7.12
CA ILE A 173 9.32 -10.63 7.58
C ILE A 173 10.45 -10.96 6.62
N ILE A 174 11.10 -9.91 6.10
CA ILE A 174 12.25 -10.05 5.21
C ILE A 174 13.48 -9.32 5.74
N ASN A 175 14.65 -9.92 5.53
CA ASN A 175 15.93 -9.32 5.84
C ASN A 175 16.96 -9.73 4.78
N HIS A 176 17.73 -8.77 4.27
CA HIS A 176 18.75 -9.00 3.23
C HIS A 176 18.27 -9.84 2.03
N GLY A 177 17.03 -9.68 1.61
CA GLY A 177 16.42 -10.40 0.50
C GLY A 177 15.92 -11.80 0.83
N GLU A 178 16.04 -12.25 2.08
CA GLU A 178 15.56 -13.55 2.54
C GLU A 178 14.27 -13.42 3.34
N ALA A 179 13.33 -14.35 3.10
CA ALA A 179 12.12 -14.47 3.90
C ALA A 179 12.46 -15.20 5.22
N LEU A 180 12.39 -14.48 6.34
CA LEU A 180 12.69 -15.02 7.66
C LEU A 180 11.48 -15.68 8.32
N LEU A 181 10.29 -15.13 8.10
CA LEU A 181 9.06 -15.59 8.70
C LEU A 181 7.88 -15.22 7.80
N TYR A 182 6.94 -16.13 7.63
CA TYR A 182 5.66 -15.88 6.95
C TYR A 182 4.54 -16.65 7.63
N GLY A 183 3.41 -16.03 7.83
CA GLY A 183 2.21 -16.69 8.33
C GLY A 183 1.17 -15.72 8.89
N ASN A 184 0.12 -16.31 9.51
CA ASN A 184 -0.91 -15.55 10.17
C ASN A 184 -0.34 -14.80 11.38
N LEU A 185 -0.61 -13.50 11.45
CA LEU A 185 -0.03 -12.62 12.47
C LEU A 185 -0.41 -13.04 13.90
N LYS A 186 -1.68 -13.41 14.12
CA LYS A 186 -2.17 -13.82 15.45
C LYS A 186 -1.53 -15.13 15.91
N GLU A 187 -1.37 -16.10 15.00
CA GLU A 187 -0.72 -17.37 15.28
C GLU A 187 0.76 -17.17 15.59
N ILE A 188 1.43 -16.35 14.80
CA ILE A 188 2.83 -16.00 15.01
C ILE A 188 3.03 -15.36 16.39
N LEU A 189 2.23 -14.38 16.78
CA LEU A 189 2.32 -13.72 18.08
C LEU A 189 2.02 -14.67 19.24
N ALA A 190 1.11 -15.64 19.04
CA ALA A 190 0.76 -16.62 20.07
C ALA A 190 1.84 -17.69 20.29
N ASP A 191 2.50 -18.14 19.21
CA ASP A 191 3.35 -19.32 19.23
C ASP A 191 4.86 -19.00 19.27
N TYR A 192 5.27 -17.79 18.83
CA TYR A 192 6.68 -17.41 18.78
C TYR A 192 7.25 -17.19 20.18
N LYS A 193 8.33 -17.89 20.49
CA LYS A 193 8.98 -17.83 21.80
C LYS A 193 10.37 -17.20 21.72
N ILE A 194 10.62 -16.25 22.61
CA ILE A 194 11.91 -15.62 22.85
C ILE A 194 12.30 -15.97 24.29
N ASP A 195 13.44 -16.63 24.48
CA ASP A 195 13.92 -17.10 25.79
C ASP A 195 12.87 -17.92 26.58
N GLY A 196 12.06 -18.73 25.87
CA GLY A 196 11.02 -19.58 26.46
C GLY A 196 9.72 -18.86 26.84
N LYS A 197 9.58 -17.55 26.59
CA LYS A 197 8.35 -16.76 26.77
C LYS A 197 7.77 -16.38 25.42
N ASN A 198 6.45 -16.24 25.35
CA ASN A 198 5.81 -15.78 24.13
C ASN A 198 6.24 -14.33 23.81
N ALA A 199 6.41 -14.03 22.53
CA ALA A 199 6.66 -12.67 22.06
C ALA A 199 5.46 -11.77 22.40
N ASN A 200 5.72 -10.53 22.85
CA ASN A 200 4.65 -9.59 23.18
C ASN A 200 4.23 -8.76 21.95
N SER A 201 5.09 -8.65 20.94
CA SER A 201 4.87 -7.83 19.76
C SER A 201 5.64 -8.37 18.55
N LEU A 202 5.23 -7.94 17.35
CA LEU A 202 5.96 -8.20 16.12
C LEU A 202 7.37 -7.58 16.16
N ASN A 203 7.53 -6.46 16.88
CA ASN A 203 8.82 -5.81 17.05
C ASN A 203 9.81 -6.69 17.81
N ASP A 204 9.36 -7.41 18.85
CA ASP A 204 10.21 -8.34 19.60
C ASP A 204 10.72 -9.46 18.69
N ILE A 205 9.83 -10.01 17.86
CA ILE A 205 10.15 -11.06 16.88
C ILE A 205 11.16 -10.54 15.85
N PHE A 206 10.97 -9.30 15.38
CA PHE A 206 11.83 -8.67 14.38
C PHE A 206 13.26 -8.40 14.89
N ILE A 207 13.41 -8.10 16.19
CA ILE A 207 14.71 -7.89 16.84
C ILE A 207 15.43 -9.23 17.06
N ASP A 208 14.69 -10.30 17.35
CA ASP A 208 15.23 -11.66 17.56
C ASP A 208 15.74 -12.31 16.26
N LYS A 209 15.26 -11.85 15.08
CA LYS A 209 15.64 -12.35 13.74
C LYS A 209 16.74 -11.52 13.10
#